data_12bccfaad38f7fc4d2e2e17de1366ce2
#
_entry.id   12bccfaad38f7fc4d2e2e17de1366ce2
#
_cell.length_a   1.000
_cell.length_b   1.000
_cell.length_c   1.000
_cell.angle_alpha   90.00
_cell.angle_beta   90.00
_cell.angle_gamma   90.00
#
_symmetry.space_group_name_H-M   'P 1'
#
loop_
_entity.id
_entity.type
_entity.pdbx_description
1 polymer ?
#
loop_
_entity_poly.entity_id
_entity_poly.type
_entity_poly.pdbx_seq_one_letter_code
_entity_poly.pdbx_strand_id
1 'polypeptide(L)'
;MAAVAKYDDVSERDVSDSVTWEIVGDPTVASISISGLVTGNNKGDTELIAKKDGITSDMVNVTVCDDLGGRCIDTFDTGSGKLFTNSPSVAYLDSIGGSATTQKIVTETTEPTGDFYTFTWDYANELCDTYNTNSIGGRTNWRLATKDELEVELYNAYGDMTAARGWPNGSNTYYWTADYDPDDPYSYVYIALDDGYSNQNGPGPGGYYASCVSNP
;
A
#
# COMPACT_ATOMS: atom_id res chain seq x y z
N MET A 1 -5.06 14.22 -1.59
CA MET A 1 -3.80 15.02 -1.60
C MET A 1 -3.93 16.12 -0.57
N ALA A 2 -2.79 16.61 -0.03
CA ALA A 2 -2.77 17.77 0.85
C ALA A 2 -1.86 18.84 0.27
N ALA A 3 -2.27 20.10 0.35
CA ALA A 3 -1.44 21.25 -0.01
C ALA A 3 -1.08 22.02 1.26
N VAL A 4 0.22 22.17 1.50
CA VAL A 4 0.75 22.90 2.66
C VAL A 4 1.44 24.16 2.17
N ALA A 5 0.96 25.33 2.64
CA ALA A 5 1.62 26.58 2.38
C ALA A 5 2.72 26.83 3.44
N LYS A 6 3.92 27.19 2.97
CA LYS A 6 5.03 27.66 3.81
C LYS A 6 5.13 29.16 3.73
N TYR A 7 5.23 29.82 4.87
CA TYR A 7 5.29 31.27 4.98
C TYR A 7 6.69 31.76 5.37
N ASP A 8 6.98 33.03 5.14
CA ASP A 8 8.29 33.63 5.43
C ASP A 8 8.68 33.55 6.91
N ASP A 9 7.70 33.40 7.82
CA ASP A 9 7.91 33.19 9.25
C ASP A 9 8.17 31.72 9.62
N VAL A 10 8.44 30.86 8.64
CA VAL A 10 8.62 29.40 8.72
C VAL A 10 7.40 28.65 9.24
N SER A 11 6.25 29.30 9.36
CA SER A 11 5.00 28.60 9.69
C SER A 11 4.48 27.82 8.47
N GLU A 12 3.77 26.73 8.76
CA GLU A 12 3.12 25.90 7.76
C GLU A 12 1.63 25.84 8.04
N ARG A 13 0.82 25.86 6.98
CA ARG A 13 -0.64 25.72 7.09
C ARG A 13 -1.16 24.83 5.99
N ASP A 14 -2.10 23.95 6.35
CA ASP A 14 -2.90 23.23 5.36
C ASP A 14 -3.83 24.21 4.63
N VAL A 15 -3.73 24.21 3.32
CA VAL A 15 -4.51 25.08 2.42
C VAL A 15 -5.29 24.25 1.37
N SER A 16 -5.40 22.96 1.58
CA SER A 16 -6.00 21.99 0.63
C SER A 16 -7.38 22.40 0.15
N ASP A 17 -8.21 22.95 1.03
CA ASP A 17 -9.58 23.40 0.72
C ASP A 17 -9.63 24.77 0.01
N SER A 18 -8.49 25.45 -0.15
CA SER A 18 -8.43 26.82 -0.68
C SER A 18 -7.51 26.97 -1.89
N VAL A 19 -7.01 25.87 -2.41
CA VAL A 19 -6.21 25.79 -3.64
C VAL A 19 -7.08 25.35 -4.81
N THR A 20 -6.62 25.66 -6.02
CA THR A 20 -7.13 25.04 -7.24
C THR A 20 -6.21 23.92 -7.63
N TRP A 21 -6.74 22.71 -7.68
CA TRP A 21 -6.03 21.54 -8.15
C TRP A 21 -6.10 21.41 -9.67
N GLU A 22 -5.01 21.03 -10.30
CA GLU A 22 -4.93 20.90 -11.76
C GLU A 22 -4.06 19.69 -12.15
N ILE A 23 -4.56 18.89 -13.10
CA ILE A 23 -3.75 17.89 -13.80
C ILE A 23 -3.05 18.63 -14.96
N VAL A 24 -1.73 18.59 -14.98
CA VAL A 24 -0.91 19.27 -16.00
C VAL A 24 -0.30 18.29 -17.01
N GLY A 25 -0.31 16.99 -16.70
CA GLY A 25 0.07 15.91 -17.60
C GLY A 25 -1.12 15.38 -18.39
N ASP A 26 -1.21 14.05 -18.53
CA ASP A 26 -2.31 13.39 -19.26
C ASP A 26 -3.59 13.32 -18.39
N PRO A 27 -4.65 14.08 -18.72
CA PRO A 27 -5.89 14.11 -17.94
C PRO A 27 -6.73 12.83 -18.11
N THR A 28 -6.36 11.92 -19.02
CA THR A 28 -7.05 10.63 -19.17
C THR A 28 -6.58 9.61 -18.13
N VAL A 29 -5.39 9.79 -17.57
CA VAL A 29 -4.79 8.89 -16.58
C VAL A 29 -5.45 9.04 -15.22
N ALA A 30 -5.65 10.26 -14.76
CA ALA A 30 -6.28 10.51 -13.46
C ALA A 30 -7.18 11.75 -13.52
N SER A 31 -8.07 11.85 -12.54
CA SER A 31 -8.86 13.05 -12.25
C SER A 31 -8.62 13.50 -10.82
N ILE A 32 -8.86 14.80 -10.55
CA ILE A 32 -8.75 15.36 -9.21
C ILE A 32 -9.98 16.18 -8.87
N SER A 33 -10.54 15.96 -7.69
CA SER A 33 -11.68 16.73 -7.20
C SER A 33 -11.24 18.08 -6.62
N ILE A 34 -12.20 18.97 -6.39
CA ILE A 34 -11.95 20.26 -5.73
C ILE A 34 -11.41 20.13 -4.32
N SER A 35 -11.67 18.99 -3.65
CA SER A 35 -11.13 18.65 -2.31
C SER A 35 -9.77 17.94 -2.36
N GLY A 36 -9.14 17.82 -3.54
CA GLY A 36 -7.84 17.16 -3.68
C GLY A 36 -7.88 15.63 -3.69
N LEU A 37 -9.07 15.01 -3.88
CA LEU A 37 -9.17 13.56 -4.08
C LEU A 37 -8.74 13.22 -5.49
N VAL A 38 -7.67 12.44 -5.63
CA VAL A 38 -7.19 11.91 -6.92
C VAL A 38 -7.84 10.55 -7.17
N THR A 39 -8.38 10.38 -8.37
CA THR A 39 -8.96 9.11 -8.83
C THR A 39 -8.23 8.67 -10.09
N GLY A 40 -7.68 7.45 -10.09
CA GLY A 40 -7.10 6.83 -11.27
C GLY A 40 -8.20 6.41 -12.25
N ASN A 41 -8.00 6.73 -13.54
CA ASN A 41 -8.95 6.42 -14.60
C ASN A 41 -8.38 5.40 -15.59
N ASN A 42 -7.17 5.62 -16.07
CA ASN A 42 -6.48 4.71 -16.98
C ASN A 42 -5.02 4.57 -16.55
N LYS A 43 -4.42 3.41 -16.84
CA LYS A 43 -3.01 3.15 -16.63
C LYS A 43 -2.12 4.20 -17.30
N GLY A 44 -1.12 4.67 -16.59
CA GLY A 44 -0.14 5.63 -17.10
C GLY A 44 0.38 6.55 -16.00
N ASP A 45 1.16 7.50 -16.44
CA ASP A 45 1.72 8.56 -15.60
C ASP A 45 1.09 9.90 -15.93
N THR A 46 0.83 10.70 -14.92
CA THR A 46 0.38 12.08 -15.07
C THR A 46 0.97 12.93 -13.95
N GLU A 47 0.79 14.23 -14.06
CA GLU A 47 1.34 15.20 -13.12
C GLU A 47 0.22 16.13 -12.65
N LEU A 48 0.31 16.56 -11.40
CA LEU A 48 -0.62 17.53 -10.84
C LEU A 48 0.10 18.64 -10.07
N ILE A 49 -0.57 19.76 -9.98
CA ILE A 49 -0.14 20.93 -9.21
C ILE A 49 -1.31 21.49 -8.39
N ALA A 50 -0.98 22.28 -7.38
CA ALA A 50 -1.92 23.14 -6.67
C ALA A 50 -1.58 24.61 -6.96
N LYS A 51 -2.62 25.45 -7.13
CA LYS A 51 -2.48 26.89 -7.37
C LYS A 51 -3.27 27.69 -6.35
N LYS A 52 -2.65 28.75 -5.80
CA LYS A 52 -3.31 29.72 -4.93
C LYS A 52 -2.65 31.08 -5.03
N ASP A 53 -3.44 32.14 -5.19
CA ASP A 53 -3.00 33.54 -5.18
C ASP A 53 -1.80 33.83 -6.12
N GLY A 54 -1.76 33.15 -7.29
CA GLY A 54 -0.69 33.28 -8.26
C GLY A 54 0.56 32.43 -7.96
N ILE A 55 0.57 31.70 -6.87
CA ILE A 55 1.64 30.74 -6.51
C ILE A 55 1.25 29.35 -7.04
N THR A 56 2.22 28.63 -7.61
CA THR A 56 2.06 27.24 -8.06
C THR A 56 2.97 26.36 -7.22
N SER A 57 2.46 25.22 -6.78
CA SER A 57 3.26 24.21 -6.07
C SER A 57 4.29 23.54 -6.99
N ASP A 58 5.21 22.80 -6.40
CA ASP A 58 5.97 21.80 -7.13
C ASP A 58 5.04 20.78 -7.78
N MET A 59 5.50 20.17 -8.88
CA MET A 59 4.78 19.08 -9.56
C MET A 59 4.82 17.81 -8.74
N VAL A 60 3.67 17.12 -8.68
CA VAL A 60 3.55 15.79 -8.07
C VAL A 60 3.23 14.78 -9.16
N ASN A 61 4.08 13.77 -9.29
CA ASN A 61 3.85 12.67 -10.21
C ASN A 61 2.79 11.73 -9.64
N VAL A 62 1.88 11.29 -10.50
CA VAL A 62 0.84 10.30 -10.21
C VAL A 62 0.95 9.18 -11.22
N THR A 63 1.19 7.97 -10.76
CA THR A 63 1.18 6.76 -11.58
C THR A 63 -0.09 5.98 -11.26
N VAL A 64 -0.88 5.68 -12.29
CA VAL A 64 -2.03 4.78 -12.21
C VAL A 64 -1.62 3.44 -12.78
N CYS A 65 -1.67 2.44 -11.95
CA CYS A 65 -1.22 1.08 -12.25
C CYS A 65 -2.40 0.11 -12.27
N ASP A 66 -2.31 -0.90 -13.12
CA ASP A 66 -3.24 -2.02 -13.18
C ASP A 66 -2.51 -3.39 -13.07
N ASP A 67 -1.20 -3.38 -12.96
CA ASP A 67 -0.35 -4.57 -12.92
C ASP A 67 0.39 -4.65 -11.58
N LEU A 68 -0.23 -5.33 -10.62
CA LEU A 68 0.37 -5.55 -9.30
C LEU A 68 1.52 -6.57 -9.32
N GLY A 69 1.68 -7.36 -10.40
CA GLY A 69 2.86 -8.18 -10.64
C GLY A 69 4.05 -7.40 -11.21
N GLY A 70 3.80 -6.18 -11.71
CA GLY A 70 4.80 -5.23 -12.19
C GLY A 70 5.30 -4.27 -11.10
N ARG A 71 5.63 -3.04 -11.50
CA ARG A 71 6.16 -1.99 -10.60
C ARG A 71 5.09 -1.20 -9.86
N CYS A 72 3.98 -1.83 -9.53
CA CYS A 72 2.84 -1.20 -8.89
C CYS A 72 2.62 -1.75 -7.49
N ILE A 73 2.09 -0.90 -6.60
CA ILE A 73 1.55 -1.27 -5.30
C ILE A 73 0.15 -0.67 -5.17
N ASP A 74 -0.79 -1.45 -4.69
CA ASP A 74 -2.09 -0.93 -4.30
C ASP A 74 -2.00 -0.25 -2.93
N THR A 75 -2.46 0.98 -2.83
CA THR A 75 -2.66 1.69 -1.56
C THR A 75 -4.15 1.92 -1.37
N PHE A 76 -4.80 0.96 -0.75
CA PHE A 76 -6.25 0.89 -0.65
C PHE A 76 -6.77 1.66 0.57
N ASP A 77 -7.59 2.69 0.34
CA ASP A 77 -8.32 3.42 1.39
C ASP A 77 -9.67 2.72 1.64
N THR A 78 -9.90 2.28 2.87
CA THR A 78 -11.19 1.68 3.30
C THR A 78 -12.30 2.71 3.49
N GLY A 79 -12.05 4.00 3.20
CA GLY A 79 -13.01 5.10 3.33
C GLY A 79 -12.92 5.84 4.68
N SER A 80 -12.09 5.37 5.59
CA SER A 80 -11.81 6.02 6.89
C SER A 80 -10.51 6.83 6.89
N GLY A 81 -9.81 6.89 5.75
CA GLY A 81 -8.45 7.42 5.64
C GLY A 81 -7.37 6.44 6.11
N LYS A 82 -7.73 5.24 6.55
CA LYS A 82 -6.81 4.14 6.80
C LYS A 82 -6.43 3.51 5.48
N LEU A 83 -5.13 3.38 5.22
CA LEU A 83 -4.60 2.79 3.99
C LEU A 83 -4.03 1.41 4.27
N PHE A 84 -4.26 0.49 3.34
CA PHE A 84 -3.64 -0.84 3.31
C PHE A 84 -2.86 -1.03 2.01
N THR A 85 -1.82 -1.87 2.03
CA THR A 85 -1.10 -2.26 0.81
C THR A 85 -1.32 -3.74 0.50
N ASN A 86 -1.29 -4.12 -0.79
CA ASN A 86 -1.04 -5.51 -1.14
C ASN A 86 0.39 -5.93 -0.80
N SER A 87 0.69 -7.23 -0.86
CA SER A 87 2.07 -7.70 -0.82
C SER A 87 2.78 -7.30 -2.13
N PRO A 88 4.03 -6.79 -2.05
CA PRO A 88 4.71 -6.25 -3.21
C PRO A 88 5.18 -7.34 -4.17
N SER A 89 5.13 -7.03 -5.46
CA SER A 89 5.88 -7.80 -6.45
C SER A 89 7.39 -7.60 -6.29
N VAL A 90 8.16 -8.51 -6.86
CA VAL A 90 9.63 -8.39 -6.98
C VAL A 90 9.98 -7.09 -7.70
N ALA A 91 9.32 -6.82 -8.84
CA ALA A 91 9.61 -5.63 -9.64
C ALA A 91 9.32 -4.31 -8.90
N TYR A 92 8.27 -4.27 -8.08
CA TYR A 92 7.97 -3.09 -7.27
C TYR A 92 8.99 -2.89 -6.15
N LEU A 93 9.21 -3.92 -5.32
CA LEU A 93 10.07 -3.80 -4.14
C LEU A 93 11.52 -3.49 -4.52
N ASP A 94 12.03 -4.12 -5.59
CA ASP A 94 13.35 -3.83 -6.15
C ASP A 94 13.46 -2.36 -6.59
N SER A 95 12.40 -1.81 -7.18
CA SER A 95 12.40 -0.43 -7.69
C SER A 95 12.51 0.64 -6.60
N ILE A 96 12.10 0.30 -5.37
CA ILE A 96 12.17 1.20 -4.19
C ILE A 96 13.34 0.85 -3.26
N GLY A 97 14.21 -0.09 -3.65
CA GLY A 97 15.42 -0.47 -2.91
C GLY A 97 15.19 -1.39 -1.71
N GLY A 98 14.06 -2.12 -1.67
CA GLY A 98 13.66 -2.96 -0.54
C GLY A 98 13.92 -4.47 -0.67
N SER A 99 14.62 -4.92 -1.71
CA SER A 99 14.70 -6.35 -2.07
C SER A 99 15.67 -7.22 -1.26
N ALA A 100 16.59 -6.63 -0.51
CA ALA A 100 17.80 -7.33 -0.05
C ALA A 100 17.60 -8.44 0.99
N THR A 101 16.42 -8.58 1.59
CA THR A 101 16.20 -9.42 2.77
C THR A 101 15.03 -10.39 2.64
N THR A 102 14.50 -10.57 1.44
CA THR A 102 13.33 -11.41 1.20
C THR A 102 13.71 -12.87 1.10
N GLN A 103 12.82 -13.74 1.56
CA GLN A 103 13.14 -15.16 1.74
C GLN A 103 12.83 -16.02 0.52
N LYS A 104 11.75 -15.74 -0.17
CA LYS A 104 11.31 -16.53 -1.31
C LYS A 104 10.60 -15.64 -2.33
N ILE A 105 10.63 -16.12 -3.57
CA ILE A 105 9.80 -15.60 -4.65
C ILE A 105 8.74 -16.66 -4.95
N VAL A 106 7.50 -16.23 -5.04
CA VAL A 106 6.38 -17.03 -5.52
C VAL A 106 5.94 -16.46 -6.86
N THR A 107 5.88 -17.32 -7.87
CA THR A 107 5.36 -16.95 -9.19
C THR A 107 3.87 -17.22 -9.23
N GLU A 108 3.07 -16.15 -9.32
CA GLU A 108 1.63 -16.24 -9.56
C GLU A 108 1.38 -16.42 -11.05
N THR A 109 0.62 -17.46 -11.39
CA THR A 109 0.26 -17.78 -12.77
C THR A 109 -1.16 -17.42 -13.16
N THR A 110 -1.94 -17.01 -12.18
CA THR A 110 -3.29 -16.40 -12.31
C THR A 110 -3.21 -14.95 -11.87
N GLU A 111 -4.21 -14.14 -12.20
CA GLU A 111 -4.23 -12.72 -11.78
C GLU A 111 -4.15 -12.57 -10.25
N PRO A 112 -3.25 -11.70 -9.77
CA PRO A 112 -2.24 -10.94 -10.52
C PRO A 112 -1.06 -11.81 -10.93
N THR A 113 -0.79 -11.92 -12.24
CA THR A 113 0.37 -12.71 -12.72
C THR A 113 1.68 -11.97 -12.44
N GLY A 114 2.69 -12.71 -11.98
CA GLY A 114 4.02 -12.14 -11.74
C GLY A 114 4.76 -12.82 -10.59
N ASP A 115 5.93 -12.29 -10.31
CA ASP A 115 6.76 -12.74 -9.21
C ASP A 115 6.55 -11.84 -7.98
N PHE A 116 6.21 -12.45 -6.86
CA PHE A 116 5.96 -11.76 -5.60
C PHE A 116 6.92 -12.24 -4.52
N TYR A 117 7.34 -11.32 -3.68
CA TYR A 117 8.10 -11.67 -2.49
C TYR A 117 7.21 -12.21 -1.38
N THR A 118 7.70 -13.25 -0.71
CA THR A 118 7.16 -13.71 0.58
C THR A 118 8.21 -13.50 1.66
N PHE A 119 7.76 -13.27 2.88
CA PHE A 119 8.55 -12.77 3.98
C PHE A 119 8.53 -13.74 5.16
N THR A 120 9.59 -13.79 5.97
CA THR A 120 9.45 -14.19 7.37
C THR A 120 8.71 -13.08 8.11
N TRP A 121 8.22 -13.37 9.31
CA TRP A 121 7.49 -12.36 10.09
C TRP A 121 8.33 -11.11 10.38
N ASP A 122 9.61 -11.28 10.70
CA ASP A 122 10.52 -10.15 10.93
C ASP A 122 10.66 -9.28 9.67
N TYR A 123 10.88 -9.90 8.52
CA TYR A 123 10.99 -9.15 7.25
C TYR A 123 9.67 -8.55 6.78
N ALA A 124 8.52 -9.08 7.19
CA ALA A 124 7.22 -8.45 6.96
C ALA A 124 7.11 -7.11 7.71
N ASN A 125 7.68 -7.03 8.93
CA ASN A 125 7.77 -5.75 9.66
C ASN A 125 8.76 -4.79 8.99
N GLU A 126 9.95 -5.26 8.58
CA GLU A 126 10.95 -4.44 7.87
C GLU A 126 10.44 -3.90 6.52
N LEU A 127 9.52 -4.63 5.85
CA LEU A 127 8.83 -4.13 4.66
C LEU A 127 8.10 -2.81 4.96
N CYS A 128 7.37 -2.76 6.07
CA CYS A 128 6.61 -1.57 6.44
C CYS A 128 7.54 -0.40 6.82
N ASP A 129 8.72 -0.67 7.38
CA ASP A 129 9.76 0.34 7.60
C ASP A 129 10.34 0.87 6.27
N THR A 130 10.48 -0.01 5.27
CA THR A 130 10.86 0.40 3.92
C THR A 130 9.82 1.35 3.32
N TYR A 131 8.52 1.09 3.53
CA TYR A 131 7.44 1.97 3.08
C TYR A 131 7.46 3.32 3.81
N ASN A 132 7.78 3.36 5.10
CA ASN A 132 7.97 4.59 5.87
C ASN A 132 9.12 5.43 5.30
N THR A 133 10.25 4.80 5.02
CA THR A 133 11.44 5.45 4.45
C THR A 133 11.14 6.07 3.08
N ASN A 134 10.32 5.40 2.27
CA ASN A 134 9.94 5.86 0.92
C ASN A 134 8.65 6.70 0.91
N SER A 135 8.04 6.95 2.06
CA SER A 135 6.80 7.73 2.21
C SER A 135 5.69 7.25 1.27
N ILE A 136 5.51 5.94 1.16
CA ILE A 136 4.51 5.33 0.24
C ILE A 136 3.12 5.90 0.54
N GLY A 137 2.39 6.28 -0.51
CA GLY A 137 1.08 6.93 -0.37
C GLY A 137 1.12 8.26 0.40
N GLY A 138 2.30 8.89 0.55
CA GLY A 138 2.51 10.11 1.35
C GLY A 138 2.48 9.85 2.86
N ARG A 139 2.65 8.60 3.29
CA ARG A 139 2.59 8.18 4.70
C ARG A 139 3.96 7.71 5.21
N THR A 140 4.21 7.92 6.51
CA THR A 140 5.44 7.52 7.19
C THR A 140 5.17 6.75 8.49
N ASN A 141 3.95 6.22 8.63
CA ASN A 141 3.49 5.47 9.80
C ASN A 141 2.93 4.09 9.44
N TRP A 142 3.51 3.48 8.40
CA TRP A 142 3.21 2.11 8.01
C TRP A 142 3.69 1.12 9.07
N ARG A 143 2.88 0.13 9.35
CA ARG A 143 3.19 -1.03 10.19
C ARG A 143 2.54 -2.28 9.62
N LEU A 144 2.97 -3.45 10.04
CA LEU A 144 2.28 -4.68 9.70
C LEU A 144 0.82 -4.62 10.21
N ALA A 145 -0.12 -5.07 9.39
CA ALA A 145 -1.53 -5.09 9.76
C ALA A 145 -1.82 -6.16 10.82
N THR A 146 -2.72 -5.90 11.75
CA THR A 146 -3.19 -6.90 12.70
C THR A 146 -4.16 -7.88 12.03
N LYS A 147 -4.39 -9.03 12.69
CA LYS A 147 -5.39 -10.01 12.25
C LYS A 147 -6.77 -9.37 12.08
N ASP A 148 -7.21 -8.63 13.11
CA ASP A 148 -8.52 -7.99 13.08
C ASP A 148 -8.65 -6.96 11.95
N GLU A 149 -7.57 -6.24 11.62
CA GLU A 149 -7.56 -5.30 10.49
C GLU A 149 -7.70 -6.04 9.16
N LEU A 150 -6.98 -7.13 8.96
CA LEU A 150 -7.08 -7.92 7.73
C LEU A 150 -8.41 -8.69 7.64
N GLU A 151 -8.88 -9.25 8.75
CA GLU A 151 -10.12 -10.03 8.78
C GLU A 151 -11.37 -9.15 8.68
N VAL A 152 -11.46 -8.12 9.54
CA VAL A 152 -12.70 -7.33 9.68
C VAL A 152 -12.76 -6.20 8.67
N GLU A 153 -11.66 -5.47 8.48
CA GLU A 153 -11.66 -4.28 7.63
C GLU A 153 -11.41 -4.59 6.15
N LEU A 154 -10.81 -5.75 5.82
CA LEU A 154 -10.61 -6.18 4.44
C LEU A 154 -11.51 -7.37 4.09
N TYR A 155 -11.23 -8.57 4.60
CA TYR A 155 -11.93 -9.77 4.15
C TYR A 155 -13.46 -9.72 4.42
N ASN A 156 -13.90 -9.40 5.64
CA ASN A 156 -15.32 -9.33 5.95
C ASN A 156 -16.05 -8.18 5.25
N ALA A 157 -15.33 -7.09 4.94
CA ALA A 157 -15.92 -5.92 4.29
C ALA A 157 -15.96 -6.04 2.76
N TYR A 158 -14.97 -6.68 2.14
CA TYR A 158 -14.79 -6.70 0.68
C TYR A 158 -14.76 -8.11 0.08
N GLY A 159 -14.71 -9.16 0.90
CA GLY A 159 -14.59 -10.55 0.46
C GLY A 159 -13.17 -10.92 0.05
N ASP A 160 -13.07 -11.85 -0.90
CA ASP A 160 -11.80 -12.27 -1.49
C ASP A 160 -11.05 -11.07 -2.09
N MET A 161 -9.90 -10.73 -1.50
CA MET A 161 -9.11 -9.56 -1.91
C MET A 161 -8.44 -9.74 -3.27
N THR A 162 -8.25 -10.97 -3.73
CA THR A 162 -7.80 -11.21 -5.11
C THR A 162 -8.87 -10.81 -6.10
N ALA A 163 -10.10 -11.25 -5.85
CA ALA A 163 -11.25 -10.89 -6.70
C ALA A 163 -11.60 -9.39 -6.59
N ALA A 164 -11.53 -8.82 -5.39
CA ALA A 164 -11.92 -7.43 -5.13
C ALA A 164 -10.88 -6.42 -5.61
N ARG A 165 -9.58 -6.74 -5.49
CA ARG A 165 -8.47 -5.79 -5.67
C ARG A 165 -7.29 -6.33 -6.49
N GLY A 166 -7.31 -7.59 -6.92
CA GLY A 166 -6.16 -8.21 -7.60
C GLY A 166 -4.96 -8.43 -6.69
N TRP A 167 -5.16 -8.62 -5.37
CA TRP A 167 -4.06 -8.89 -4.47
C TRP A 167 -3.52 -10.30 -4.66
N PRO A 168 -2.20 -10.54 -4.52
CA PRO A 168 -1.64 -11.88 -4.69
C PRO A 168 -2.20 -12.84 -3.64
N ASN A 169 -2.55 -14.05 -4.07
CA ASN A 169 -3.12 -15.08 -3.22
C ASN A 169 -2.76 -16.47 -3.77
N GLY A 170 -1.46 -16.77 -3.83
CA GLY A 170 -0.99 -18.05 -4.31
C GLY A 170 -1.52 -19.24 -3.50
N SER A 171 -1.59 -20.40 -4.13
CA SER A 171 -2.04 -21.64 -3.49
C SER A 171 -1.27 -21.89 -2.18
N ASN A 172 -1.98 -21.87 -1.06
CA ASN A 172 -1.44 -22.01 0.30
C ASN A 172 -0.51 -20.86 0.74
N THR A 173 -0.67 -19.67 0.19
CA THR A 173 0.07 -18.50 0.64
C THR A 173 -0.86 -17.60 1.43
N TYR A 174 -0.45 -17.26 2.63
CA TYR A 174 -1.20 -16.47 3.61
C TYR A 174 -0.54 -15.11 3.77
N TYR A 175 -1.17 -14.22 4.51
CA TYR A 175 -0.64 -12.93 4.92
C TYR A 175 -0.23 -12.97 6.39
N TRP A 176 0.99 -12.55 6.71
CA TRP A 176 1.39 -12.32 8.09
C TRP A 176 0.55 -11.22 8.71
N THR A 177 0.27 -11.36 10.00
CA THR A 177 -0.30 -10.30 10.82
C THR A 177 0.71 -9.82 11.87
N ALA A 178 0.44 -8.66 12.47
CA ALA A 178 1.26 -8.15 13.56
C ALA A 178 1.10 -8.95 14.87
N ASP A 179 0.12 -9.87 14.91
CA ASP A 179 -0.23 -10.61 16.11
C ASP A 179 0.67 -11.83 16.28
N TYR A 180 0.93 -12.15 17.53
CA TYR A 180 1.67 -13.35 17.96
C TYR A 180 1.03 -13.93 19.22
N ASP A 181 1.32 -15.19 19.51
CA ASP A 181 0.87 -15.85 20.74
C ASP A 181 1.68 -15.30 21.92
N PRO A 182 1.06 -14.66 22.93
CA PRO A 182 1.78 -14.14 24.07
C PRO A 182 2.43 -15.23 24.93
N ASP A 183 1.93 -16.47 24.85
CA ASP A 183 2.47 -17.62 25.57
C ASP A 183 3.58 -18.36 24.78
N ASP A 184 3.66 -18.11 23.46
CA ASP A 184 4.71 -18.64 22.58
C ASP A 184 5.23 -17.55 21.65
N PRO A 185 6.30 -16.82 21.99
CA PRO A 185 6.85 -15.72 21.21
C PRO A 185 7.39 -16.12 19.83
N TYR A 186 7.36 -17.41 19.51
CA TYR A 186 7.70 -17.93 18.19
C TYR A 186 6.47 -18.36 17.38
N SER A 187 5.27 -18.14 17.88
CA SER A 187 4.01 -18.46 17.19
C SER A 187 3.33 -17.18 16.69
N TYR A 188 3.43 -16.95 15.38
CA TYR A 188 2.88 -15.78 14.72
C TYR A 188 1.57 -16.11 14.00
N VAL A 189 0.65 -15.17 14.00
CA VAL A 189 -0.66 -15.32 13.37
C VAL A 189 -0.57 -14.97 11.88
N TYR A 190 -1.27 -15.75 11.05
CA TYR A 190 -1.46 -15.48 9.63
C TYR A 190 -2.93 -15.67 9.21
N ILE A 191 -3.30 -15.08 8.10
CA ILE A 191 -4.65 -15.12 7.54
C ILE A 191 -4.61 -15.29 6.02
N ALA A 192 -5.55 -16.04 5.48
CA ALA A 192 -5.87 -16.06 4.06
C ALA A 192 -6.87 -14.94 3.74
N LEU A 193 -6.63 -14.18 2.69
CA LEU A 193 -7.51 -13.09 2.26
C LEU A 193 -8.48 -13.49 1.14
N ASP A 194 -8.59 -14.78 0.83
CA ASP A 194 -9.56 -15.37 -0.10
C ASP A 194 -10.74 -16.02 0.62
N ASP A 195 -10.47 -16.71 1.73
CA ASP A 195 -11.50 -17.46 2.48
C ASP A 195 -11.61 -17.07 3.96
N GLY A 196 -10.75 -16.17 4.45
CA GLY A 196 -10.72 -15.70 5.83
C GLY A 196 -10.14 -16.71 6.83
N TYR A 197 -9.59 -17.83 6.37
CA TYR A 197 -8.96 -18.80 7.24
C TYR A 197 -7.75 -18.18 7.96
N SER A 198 -7.71 -18.29 9.28
CA SER A 198 -6.58 -17.83 10.08
C SER A 198 -6.06 -18.91 11.01
N ASN A 199 -4.77 -18.91 11.26
CA ASN A 199 -4.13 -19.85 12.19
C ASN A 199 -2.85 -19.22 12.74
N GLN A 200 -2.19 -19.95 13.65
CA GLN A 200 -0.89 -19.61 14.22
C GLN A 200 0.13 -20.63 13.74
N ASN A 201 1.34 -20.17 13.48
CA ASN A 201 2.46 -21.06 13.16
C ASN A 201 3.76 -20.50 13.71
N GLY A 202 4.65 -21.38 14.14
CA GLY A 202 6.00 -20.99 14.50
C GLY A 202 6.75 -20.39 13.31
N PRO A 203 7.95 -19.81 13.53
CA PRO A 203 8.79 -19.26 12.47
C PRO A 203 9.32 -20.40 11.61
N GLY A 204 8.39 -21.04 10.89
CA GLY A 204 8.75 -22.03 9.87
C GLY A 204 9.51 -21.32 8.73
N PRO A 205 10.25 -22.10 7.89
CA PRO A 205 10.91 -21.58 6.71
C PRO A 205 9.92 -21.15 5.63
N GLY A 206 8.63 -21.09 5.93
CA GLY A 206 7.56 -20.61 5.05
C GLY A 206 7.53 -19.09 5.02
N GLY A 207 7.72 -18.53 3.82
CA GLY A 207 7.42 -17.13 3.62
C GLY A 207 5.92 -16.95 3.35
N TYR A 208 5.30 -15.91 3.95
CA TYR A 208 3.96 -15.47 3.61
C TYR A 208 3.98 -14.06 3.04
N TYR A 209 2.90 -13.64 2.45
CA TYR A 209 2.69 -12.28 2.00
C TYR A 209 2.61 -11.32 3.20
N ALA A 210 2.71 -10.04 2.93
CA ALA A 210 2.58 -9.00 3.95
C ALA A 210 1.72 -7.84 3.42
N SER A 211 0.85 -7.34 4.28
CA SER A 211 0.09 -6.11 4.06
C SER A 211 0.47 -5.12 5.14
N CYS A 212 0.91 -3.95 4.74
CA CYS A 212 1.15 -2.85 5.66
C CYS A 212 -0.10 -1.98 5.76
N VAL A 213 -0.32 -1.43 6.95
CA VAL A 213 -1.42 -0.52 7.24
C VAL A 213 -0.88 0.80 7.79
N SER A 214 -1.52 1.91 7.39
CA SER A 214 -1.22 3.26 7.88
C SER A 214 -2.52 3.93 8.32
N ASN A 215 -2.56 4.41 9.56
CA ASN A 215 -3.67 5.21 10.08
C ASN A 215 -3.59 6.65 9.56
N PRO A 216 -4.72 7.38 9.53
CA PRO A 216 -4.79 8.80 9.18
C PRO A 216 -3.86 9.68 10.00
#